data_58d0493b2ce7ebcea002fb7bbd8f71d8
#
_entry.id   58d0493b2ce7ebcea002fb7bbd8f71d8
#
_cell.length_a   1.000
_cell.length_b   1.000
_cell.length_c   1.000
_cell.angle_alpha   90.00
_cell.angle_beta   90.00
_cell.angle_gamma   90.00
#
_symmetry.space_group_name_H-M   'P 1'
#
loop_
_entity.id
_entity.type
_entity.pdbx_description
1 polymer ?
#
loop_
_entity_poly.entity_id
_entity_poly.type
_entity_poly.pdbx_seq_one_letter_code
_entity_poly.pdbx_strand_id
1 'polypeptide(L)'
;MTLFFRSCKVLPMTAAAGEPNCFDGYVGVEGRRIALVTADAAAAEAWRAAHAGAREIDGRGGILMPGLVNTHCHMAMTLQRSYADDMALMEWLNDHIWPFEARQTDDDIRVGALLGAAEMLLGGVTSVVDMY
;
A
#
# COMPACT_ATOMS: atom_id res chain seq x y z
N MET A 1 -13.96 -9.79 8.67
CA MET A 1 -12.68 -10.28 9.24
C MET A 1 -12.26 -9.29 10.32
N THR A 2 -11.88 -9.78 11.50
CA THR A 2 -11.40 -8.94 12.60
C THR A 2 -9.93 -9.28 12.86
N LEU A 3 -9.07 -8.27 12.99
CA LEU A 3 -7.64 -8.42 13.24
C LEU A 3 -7.25 -7.64 14.49
N PHE A 4 -6.30 -8.18 15.25
CA PHE A 4 -5.69 -7.51 16.39
C PHE A 4 -4.16 -7.58 16.26
N PHE A 5 -3.53 -6.41 16.18
CA PHE A 5 -2.08 -6.28 16.11
C PHE A 5 -1.53 -5.92 17.47
N ARG A 6 -0.48 -6.61 17.89
CA ARG A 6 0.25 -6.38 19.15
C ARG A 6 1.75 -6.36 18.91
N SER A 7 2.50 -5.88 19.89
CA SER A 7 3.97 -5.80 19.81
C SER A 7 4.44 -5.00 18.57
N CYS A 8 3.78 -3.88 18.28
CA CYS A 8 4.08 -3.03 17.14
C CYS A 8 4.57 -1.66 17.59
N LYS A 9 5.47 -1.06 16.81
CA LYS A 9 5.64 0.39 16.77
C LYS A 9 4.60 0.96 15.82
N VAL A 10 3.58 1.60 16.38
CA VAL A 10 2.46 2.14 15.60
C VAL A 10 2.80 3.52 15.10
N LEU A 11 2.70 3.72 13.78
CA LEU A 11 2.89 4.99 13.09
C LEU A 11 1.57 5.37 12.39
N PRO A 12 0.63 6.06 13.06
CA PRO A 12 -0.72 6.29 12.54
C PRO A 12 -0.79 7.34 11.43
N MET A 13 0.26 8.13 11.23
CA MET A 13 0.34 9.22 10.24
C MET A 13 -0.74 10.32 10.44
N THR A 14 -1.20 10.51 11.68
CA THR A 14 -2.26 11.47 12.03
C THR A 14 -1.79 12.60 12.93
N ALA A 15 -0.55 12.56 13.42
CA ALA A 15 -0.01 13.59 14.30
C ALA A 15 0.14 14.93 13.57
N ALA A 16 -0.07 16.02 14.30
CA ALA A 16 0.27 17.36 13.84
C ALA A 16 1.80 17.51 13.68
N ALA A 17 2.22 18.49 12.90
CA ALA A 17 3.65 18.76 12.71
C ALA A 17 4.34 19.05 14.05
N GLY A 18 5.38 18.28 14.35
CA GLY A 18 6.17 18.41 15.59
C GLY A 18 5.74 17.53 16.75
N GLU A 19 4.65 16.76 16.62
CA GLU A 19 4.25 15.77 17.62
C GLU A 19 4.88 14.40 17.35
N PRO A 20 5.18 13.59 18.42
CA PRO A 20 5.60 12.20 18.24
C PRO A 20 4.51 11.41 17.52
N ASN A 21 4.85 10.86 16.37
CA ASN A 21 3.89 10.12 15.54
C ASN A 21 4.15 8.60 15.57
N CYS A 22 4.98 8.13 16.49
CA CYS A 22 5.31 6.71 16.62
C CYS A 22 5.34 6.31 18.10
N PHE A 23 4.65 5.21 18.45
CA PHE A 23 4.58 4.69 19.80
C PHE A 23 4.46 3.17 19.82
N ASP A 24 4.88 2.53 20.91
CA ASP A 24 4.62 1.12 21.12
C ASP A 24 3.13 0.93 21.45
N GLY A 25 2.43 0.11 20.67
CA GLY A 25 0.98 0.04 20.81
C GLY A 25 0.30 -1.12 20.09
N TYR A 26 -1.02 -0.97 20.02
CA TYR A 26 -1.96 -1.96 19.53
C TYR A 26 -2.91 -1.36 18.50
N VAL A 27 -3.31 -2.17 17.51
CA VAL A 27 -4.32 -1.78 16.53
C VAL A 27 -5.35 -2.88 16.39
N GLY A 28 -6.62 -2.52 16.48
CA GLY A 28 -7.76 -3.37 16.22
C GLY A 28 -8.45 -2.99 14.90
N VAL A 29 -8.75 -3.97 14.06
CA VAL A 29 -9.44 -3.77 12.78
C VAL A 29 -10.72 -4.60 12.76
N GLU A 30 -11.84 -3.97 12.41
CA GLU A 30 -13.13 -4.60 12.19
C GLU A 30 -13.56 -4.41 10.73
N GLY A 31 -13.68 -5.52 10.01
CA GLY A 31 -14.07 -5.47 8.61
C GLY A 31 -13.09 -4.66 7.77
N ARG A 32 -13.47 -3.43 7.45
CA ARG A 32 -12.70 -2.48 6.61
C ARG A 32 -12.29 -1.21 7.38
N ARG A 33 -12.44 -1.20 8.70
CA ARG A 33 -12.17 -0.02 9.52
C ARG A 33 -11.15 -0.32 10.60
N ILE A 34 -10.28 0.63 10.86
CA ILE A 34 -9.45 0.66 12.06
C ILE A 34 -10.37 1.10 13.20
N ALA A 35 -10.62 0.20 14.16
CA ALA A 35 -11.56 0.41 15.26
C ALA A 35 -10.83 0.80 16.56
N LEU A 36 -9.57 0.43 16.71
CA LEU A 36 -8.73 0.74 17.85
C LEU A 36 -7.32 1.12 17.40
N VAL A 37 -6.79 2.19 17.96
CA VAL A 37 -5.36 2.53 17.96
C VAL A 37 -5.01 3.04 19.35
N THR A 38 -4.15 2.34 20.09
CA THR A 38 -3.87 2.70 21.49
C THR A 38 -2.50 2.23 21.94
N ALA A 39 -1.89 2.99 22.85
CA ALA A 39 -0.74 2.56 23.63
C ALA A 39 -1.15 1.91 24.97
N ASP A 40 -2.42 2.06 25.38
CA ASP A 40 -2.94 1.53 26.64
C ASP A 40 -3.21 0.02 26.51
N ALA A 41 -2.46 -0.77 27.28
CA ALA A 41 -2.58 -2.22 27.32
C ALA A 41 -3.94 -2.68 27.89
N ALA A 42 -4.53 -1.93 28.83
CA ALA A 42 -5.83 -2.30 29.40
C ALA A 42 -6.95 -2.10 28.38
N ALA A 43 -6.93 -0.99 27.64
CA ALA A 43 -7.87 -0.74 26.55
C ALA A 43 -7.72 -1.78 25.42
N ALA A 44 -6.49 -2.15 25.10
CA ALA A 44 -6.19 -3.17 24.11
C ALA A 44 -6.74 -4.55 24.51
N GLU A 45 -6.55 -4.96 25.76
CA GLU A 45 -7.05 -6.22 26.29
C GLU A 45 -8.57 -6.24 26.37
N ALA A 46 -9.21 -5.15 26.79
CA ALA A 46 -10.66 -5.03 26.78
C ALA A 46 -11.25 -5.19 25.37
N TRP A 47 -10.61 -4.57 24.38
CA TRP A 47 -11.02 -4.70 22.98
C TRP A 47 -10.84 -6.14 22.49
N ARG A 48 -9.69 -6.77 22.77
CA ARG A 48 -9.39 -8.15 22.41
C ARG A 48 -10.40 -9.12 23.03
N ALA A 49 -10.75 -8.94 24.30
CA ALA A 49 -11.73 -9.77 24.98
C ALA A 49 -13.13 -9.65 24.36
N ALA A 50 -13.52 -8.44 23.94
CA ALA A 50 -14.78 -8.21 23.24
C ALA A 50 -14.80 -8.82 21.82
N HIS A 51 -13.62 -9.12 21.25
CA HIS A 51 -13.46 -9.68 19.91
C HIS A 51 -12.69 -11.01 19.95
N ALA A 52 -13.16 -11.97 20.73
CA ALA A 52 -12.49 -13.27 20.97
C ALA A 52 -12.20 -14.08 19.68
N GLY A 53 -12.88 -13.78 18.56
CA GLY A 53 -12.62 -14.37 17.25
C GLY A 53 -11.64 -13.59 16.38
N ALA A 54 -11.03 -12.50 16.88
CA ALA A 54 -10.07 -11.72 16.12
C ALA A 54 -8.79 -12.55 15.88
N ARG A 55 -8.28 -12.51 14.65
CA ARG A 55 -6.97 -13.06 14.34
C ARG A 55 -5.88 -12.14 14.93
N GLU A 56 -5.10 -12.66 15.85
CA GLU A 56 -3.95 -11.94 16.40
C GLU A 56 -2.76 -11.98 15.44
N ILE A 57 -2.09 -10.84 15.35
CA ILE A 57 -0.85 -10.65 14.57
C ILE A 57 0.19 -10.04 15.51
N ASP A 58 1.26 -10.78 15.76
CA ASP A 58 2.40 -10.30 16.51
C ASP A 58 3.36 -9.55 15.57
N GLY A 59 3.48 -8.25 15.74
CA GLY A 59 4.36 -7.40 14.96
C GLY A 59 5.85 -7.58 15.28
N ARG A 60 6.18 -8.28 16.35
CA ARG A 60 7.58 -8.58 16.76
C ARG A 60 8.48 -7.35 16.80
N GLY A 61 7.95 -6.22 17.26
CA GLY A 61 8.65 -4.93 17.31
C GLY A 61 8.75 -4.19 15.97
N GLY A 62 8.15 -4.73 14.92
CA GLY A 62 8.07 -4.09 13.60
C GLY A 62 7.16 -2.86 13.61
N ILE A 63 7.30 -2.03 12.57
CA ILE A 63 6.47 -0.84 12.36
C ILE A 63 5.15 -1.25 11.72
N LEU A 64 4.04 -0.80 12.32
CA LEU A 64 2.70 -0.88 11.75
C LEU A 64 2.26 0.52 11.34
N MET A 65 2.01 0.70 10.06
CA MET A 65 1.64 1.99 9.47
C MET A 65 0.58 1.79 8.38
N PRO A 66 -0.13 2.85 7.96
CA PRO A 66 -0.94 2.80 6.75
C PRO A 66 -0.10 2.38 5.54
N GLY A 67 -0.72 1.65 4.60
CA GLY A 67 -0.06 1.30 3.36
C GLY A 67 0.39 2.54 2.58
N LEU A 68 1.49 2.41 1.85
CA LEU A 68 2.04 3.50 1.03
C LEU A 68 1.07 3.89 -0.10
N VAL A 69 1.10 5.16 -0.46
CA VAL A 69 0.33 5.70 -1.59
C VAL A 69 1.30 6.07 -2.70
N ASN A 70 1.15 5.45 -3.87
CA ASN A 70 1.84 5.86 -5.08
C ASN A 70 0.98 6.89 -5.82
N THR A 71 1.44 8.13 -5.85
CA THR A 71 0.69 9.25 -6.44
C THR A 71 0.94 9.47 -7.92
N HIS A 72 1.80 8.65 -8.54
CA HIS A 72 2.06 8.70 -9.98
C HIS A 72 2.52 7.33 -10.46
N CYS A 73 1.73 6.68 -11.31
CA CYS A 73 2.14 5.44 -11.99
C CYS A 73 1.41 5.26 -13.32
N HIS A 74 1.92 4.32 -14.09
CA HIS A 74 1.37 3.84 -15.35
C HIS A 74 1.39 2.30 -15.30
N MET A 75 0.46 1.70 -14.56
CA MET A 75 0.52 0.27 -14.24
C MET A 75 0.52 -0.62 -15.47
N ALA A 76 -0.24 -0.27 -16.51
CA ALA A 76 -0.28 -1.05 -17.74
C ALA A 76 1.06 -1.09 -18.47
N MET A 77 1.90 -0.06 -18.27
CA MET A 77 3.24 0.04 -18.89
C MET A 77 4.31 -0.81 -18.20
N THR A 78 3.99 -1.57 -17.17
CA THR A 78 4.98 -2.38 -16.43
C THR A 78 5.77 -3.33 -17.32
N LEU A 79 5.14 -3.87 -18.37
CA LEU A 79 5.81 -4.73 -19.37
C LEU A 79 6.72 -3.97 -20.32
N GLN A 80 6.64 -2.64 -20.35
CA GLN A 80 7.46 -1.77 -21.20
C GLN A 80 8.71 -1.24 -20.48
N ARG A 81 8.97 -1.71 -19.27
CA ARG A 81 10.11 -1.27 -18.45
C ARG A 81 11.42 -1.42 -19.24
N SER A 82 12.22 -0.36 -19.26
CA SER A 82 13.49 -0.25 -20.02
C SER A 82 13.33 -0.32 -21.55
N TYR A 83 12.12 -0.13 -22.06
CA TYR A 83 11.89 0.02 -23.47
C TYR A 83 12.13 1.48 -23.88
N ALA A 84 13.08 1.70 -24.81
CA ALA A 84 13.42 3.01 -25.34
C ALA A 84 13.86 4.04 -24.27
N ASP A 85 14.94 3.73 -23.54
CA ASP A 85 15.54 4.61 -22.54
C ASP A 85 16.40 5.71 -23.18
N ASP A 86 16.72 6.76 -22.41
CA ASP A 86 17.65 7.86 -22.74
C ASP A 86 17.26 8.73 -23.96
N MET A 87 15.97 9.07 -24.08
CA MET A 87 15.42 9.85 -25.17
C MET A 87 14.76 11.14 -24.69
N ALA A 88 14.66 12.14 -25.56
CA ALA A 88 13.79 13.28 -25.33
C ALA A 88 12.33 12.84 -25.26
N LEU A 89 11.52 13.46 -24.36
CA LEU A 89 10.14 13.04 -24.09
C LEU A 89 9.30 12.89 -25.35
N MET A 90 9.35 13.84 -26.27
CA MET A 90 8.51 13.81 -27.45
C MET A 90 8.96 12.75 -28.48
N GLU A 91 10.25 12.51 -28.58
CA GLU A 91 10.82 11.43 -29.38
C GLU A 91 10.39 10.07 -28.79
N TRP A 92 10.56 9.90 -27.47
CA TRP A 92 10.15 8.71 -26.76
C TRP A 92 8.65 8.39 -26.94
N LEU A 93 7.79 9.41 -26.84
CA LEU A 93 6.34 9.23 -27.03
C LEU A 93 6.00 8.90 -28.49
N ASN A 94 6.44 9.73 -29.46
CA ASN A 94 6.00 9.61 -30.85
C ASN A 94 6.57 8.39 -31.55
N ASP A 95 7.84 8.06 -31.29
CA ASP A 95 8.56 7.07 -32.09
C ASP A 95 8.55 5.69 -31.43
N HIS A 96 8.25 5.62 -30.12
CA HIS A 96 8.30 4.37 -29.38
C HIS A 96 7.01 4.03 -28.64
N ILE A 97 6.55 4.89 -27.73
CA ILE A 97 5.46 4.52 -26.83
C ILE A 97 4.12 4.45 -27.55
N TRP A 98 3.67 5.50 -28.22
CA TRP A 98 2.39 5.49 -28.93
C TRP A 98 2.30 4.43 -30.04
N PRO A 99 3.36 4.19 -30.85
CA PRO A 99 3.35 3.06 -31.79
C PRO A 99 3.31 1.69 -31.13
N PHE A 100 3.88 1.54 -29.93
CA PHE A 100 3.79 0.32 -29.13
C PHE A 100 2.37 0.14 -28.59
N GLU A 101 1.83 1.14 -27.92
CA GLU A 101 0.47 1.15 -27.35
C GLU A 101 -0.61 0.87 -28.40
N ALA A 102 -0.47 1.41 -29.60
CA ALA A 102 -1.41 1.16 -30.70
C ALA A 102 -1.50 -0.31 -31.15
N ARG A 103 -0.57 -1.15 -30.68
CA ARG A 103 -0.54 -2.59 -30.98
C ARG A 103 -0.90 -3.46 -29.79
N GLN A 104 -1.05 -2.86 -28.60
CA GLN A 104 -1.42 -3.60 -27.39
C GLN A 104 -2.86 -4.11 -27.51
N THR A 105 -3.06 -5.29 -26.98
CA THR A 105 -4.39 -5.85 -26.75
C THR A 105 -4.88 -5.51 -25.33
N ASP A 106 -6.18 -5.63 -25.11
CA ASP A 106 -6.76 -5.51 -23.76
C ASP A 106 -6.09 -6.46 -22.75
N ASP A 107 -5.64 -7.63 -23.22
CA ASP A 107 -4.97 -8.62 -22.37
C ASP A 107 -3.56 -8.18 -21.97
N ASP A 108 -2.81 -7.53 -22.88
CA ASP A 108 -1.49 -6.96 -22.58
C ASP A 108 -1.61 -5.88 -21.49
N ILE A 109 -2.58 -4.97 -21.64
CA ILE A 109 -2.87 -3.91 -20.66
C ILE A 109 -3.24 -4.52 -19.31
N ARG A 110 -4.14 -5.52 -19.32
CA ARG A 110 -4.56 -6.21 -18.08
C ARG A 110 -3.40 -6.91 -17.39
N VAL A 111 -2.56 -7.63 -18.12
CA VAL A 111 -1.42 -8.36 -17.56
C VAL A 111 -0.37 -7.39 -17.02
N GLY A 112 -0.06 -6.32 -17.76
CA GLY A 112 0.85 -5.26 -17.30
C GLY A 112 0.37 -4.62 -16.01
N ALA A 113 -0.91 -4.26 -15.94
CA ALA A 113 -1.51 -3.68 -14.74
C ALA A 113 -1.50 -4.64 -13.55
N LEU A 114 -1.79 -5.93 -13.75
CA LEU A 114 -1.74 -6.94 -12.69
C LEU A 114 -0.31 -7.14 -12.16
N LEU A 115 0.69 -7.14 -13.03
CA LEU A 115 2.09 -7.24 -12.64
C LEU A 115 2.50 -6.02 -11.80
N GLY A 116 2.19 -4.81 -12.27
CA GLY A 116 2.46 -3.58 -11.53
C GLY A 116 1.77 -3.56 -10.17
N ALA A 117 0.50 -3.97 -10.09
CA ALA A 117 -0.23 -4.06 -8.83
C ALA A 117 0.41 -5.08 -7.86
N ALA A 118 0.84 -6.24 -8.35
CA ALA A 118 1.51 -7.25 -7.54
C ALA A 118 2.84 -6.73 -6.97
N GLU A 119 3.66 -6.09 -7.78
CA GLU A 119 4.92 -5.47 -7.34
C GLU A 119 4.68 -4.38 -6.29
N MET A 120 3.68 -3.52 -6.50
CA MET A 120 3.31 -2.47 -5.56
C MET A 120 2.85 -3.06 -4.22
N LEU A 121 1.98 -4.07 -4.22
CA LEU A 121 1.53 -4.73 -2.99
C LEU A 121 2.69 -5.38 -2.24
N LEU A 122 3.63 -6.04 -2.93
CA LEU A 122 4.84 -6.60 -2.33
C LEU A 122 5.75 -5.52 -1.75
N GLY A 123 5.75 -4.31 -2.33
CA GLY A 123 6.45 -3.13 -1.82
C GLY A 123 5.70 -2.34 -0.75
N GLY A 124 4.49 -2.80 -0.33
CA GLY A 124 3.68 -2.13 0.70
C GLY A 124 2.83 -0.96 0.19
N VAL A 125 2.72 -0.76 -1.12
CA VAL A 125 1.81 0.22 -1.72
C VAL A 125 0.40 -0.37 -1.78
N THR A 126 -0.58 0.34 -1.20
CA THR A 126 -1.98 -0.12 -1.11
C THR A 126 -2.97 0.80 -1.84
N SER A 127 -2.50 1.94 -2.28
CA SER A 127 -3.31 2.91 -3.03
C SER A 127 -2.47 3.52 -4.14
N VAL A 128 -3.07 3.72 -5.30
CA VAL A 128 -2.38 4.28 -6.46
C VAL A 128 -3.23 5.36 -7.14
N VAL A 129 -2.56 6.33 -7.74
CA VAL A 129 -3.13 7.22 -8.77
C VAL A 129 -2.50 6.78 -10.09
N ASP A 130 -3.29 6.06 -10.87
CA ASP A 130 -2.88 5.57 -12.18
C ASP A 130 -3.31 6.54 -13.28
N MET A 131 -2.38 6.87 -14.18
CA MET A 131 -2.58 7.82 -15.27
C MET A 131 -2.48 7.11 -16.62
N TYR A 132 -3.34 6.11 -16.84
CA TYR A 132 -3.31 5.32 -18.08
C TYR A 132 -4.68 5.29 -18.76
#